data_3efedf54fa6216022e03c33496b08077
#
_entry.id   3efedf54fa6216022e03c33496b08077
#
_cell.length_a   1.000
_cell.length_b   1.000
_cell.length_c   1.000
_cell.angle_alpha   90.00
_cell.angle_beta   90.00
_cell.angle_gamma   90.00
#
_symmetry.space_group_name_H-M   'P 1'
#
loop_
_entity.id
_entity.type
_entity.pdbx_description
1 polymer ?
#
loop_
_entity_poly.entity_id
_entity_poly.type
_entity_poly.pdbx_seq_one_letter_code
_entity_poly.pdbx_strand_id
1 'polypeptide(L)'
;MAARSKWLPILAVCCLLALGGCVALSGPPADSAYNWTTVTAVDSDTNEELATVDVRIADNGSLRYTGLSNTTSLGENEGMLFIHNSEGRYGYVMRNMAFAIDIVFINADGEITTIHHAEPDDDATFRGTGKYVLEVPYEYTTDNRIEEDDRIEIPEQYR
;
A
#
# COMPACT_ATOMS: atom_id res chain seq x y z
N MET A 1 17.35 -25.01 -83.23
CA MET A 1 16.15 -24.15 -83.31
C MET A 1 15.77 -23.74 -81.87
N ALA A 2 15.92 -22.44 -81.63
CA ALA A 2 15.81 -21.89 -80.26
C ALA A 2 14.40 -21.59 -79.85
N ALA A 3 13.96 -22.06 -78.68
CA ALA A 3 12.73 -21.61 -78.05
C ALA A 3 13.10 -20.73 -76.83
N ARG A 4 12.74 -19.47 -76.96
CA ARG A 4 12.94 -18.44 -75.92
C ARG A 4 11.83 -18.55 -74.86
N SER A 5 12.23 -18.86 -73.64
CA SER A 5 11.34 -18.76 -72.47
C SER A 5 11.27 -17.31 -71.99
N LYS A 6 10.03 -16.78 -71.90
CA LYS A 6 9.71 -15.43 -71.41
C LYS A 6 9.51 -15.51 -69.91
N TRP A 7 10.34 -14.86 -69.12
CA TRP A 7 10.19 -14.65 -67.71
C TRP A 7 9.27 -13.46 -67.48
N LEU A 8 8.15 -13.67 -66.80
CA LEU A 8 7.34 -12.61 -66.23
C LEU A 8 7.81 -12.33 -64.80
N PRO A 9 8.00 -11.08 -64.44
CA PRO A 9 8.25 -10.73 -63.01
C PRO A 9 6.92 -10.66 -62.28
N ILE A 10 6.82 -11.43 -61.20
CA ILE A 10 5.75 -11.36 -60.24
C ILE A 10 6.00 -10.15 -59.33
N LEU A 11 5.14 -9.13 -59.46
CA LEU A 11 5.07 -7.99 -58.53
C LEU A 11 4.49 -8.46 -57.20
N ALA A 12 5.33 -8.61 -56.17
CA ALA A 12 4.89 -8.81 -54.84
C ALA A 12 4.40 -7.46 -54.24
N VAL A 13 3.09 -7.32 -54.13
CA VAL A 13 2.46 -6.23 -53.42
C VAL A 13 2.59 -6.50 -51.93
N CYS A 14 3.53 -5.80 -51.26
CA CYS A 14 3.67 -5.80 -49.81
C CYS A 14 2.59 -4.92 -49.21
N CYS A 15 1.51 -5.50 -48.72
CA CYS A 15 0.51 -4.81 -47.84
C CYS A 15 1.12 -4.58 -46.47
N LEU A 16 1.61 -3.38 -46.21
CA LEU A 16 1.96 -2.89 -44.90
C LEU A 16 0.69 -2.61 -44.11
N LEU A 17 0.26 -3.59 -43.30
CA LEU A 17 -0.76 -3.38 -42.28
C LEU A 17 -0.10 -2.56 -41.14
N ALA A 18 -0.35 -1.28 -41.13
CA ALA A 18 -0.07 -0.41 -39.98
C ALA A 18 -1.05 -0.80 -38.85
N LEU A 19 -0.61 -1.68 -37.95
CA LEU A 19 -1.25 -1.90 -36.66
C LEU A 19 -1.01 -0.64 -35.81
N GLY A 20 -1.97 0.29 -35.86
CA GLY A 20 -2.07 1.39 -34.94
C GLY A 20 -2.34 0.84 -33.52
N GLY A 21 -1.28 0.52 -32.81
CA GLY A 21 -1.39 0.22 -31.39
C GLY A 21 -1.83 1.50 -30.65
N CYS A 22 -3.05 1.52 -30.11
CA CYS A 22 -3.43 2.49 -29.10
C CYS A 22 -2.53 2.24 -27.88
N VAL A 23 -1.50 3.06 -27.73
CA VAL A 23 -0.77 3.17 -26.45
C VAL A 23 -1.76 3.85 -25.50
N ALA A 24 -2.47 3.05 -24.70
CA ALA A 24 -3.14 3.58 -23.53
C ALA A 24 -2.07 4.22 -22.66
N LEU A 25 -2.10 5.53 -22.53
CA LEU A 25 -1.35 6.27 -21.52
C LEU A 25 -1.97 5.88 -20.16
N SER A 26 -1.56 4.71 -19.64
CA SER A 26 -1.77 4.39 -18.25
C SER A 26 -0.94 5.40 -17.47
N GLY A 27 -1.61 6.27 -16.70
CA GLY A 27 -0.91 7.09 -15.73
C GLY A 27 -0.05 6.19 -14.80
N PRO A 28 0.93 6.75 -14.11
CA PRO A 28 1.70 5.97 -13.16
C PRO A 28 0.73 5.25 -12.21
N PRO A 29 1.00 3.98 -11.85
CA PRO A 29 0.16 3.27 -10.90
C PRO A 29 0.01 4.10 -9.62
N ALA A 30 -1.15 4.05 -8.98
CA ALA A 30 -1.46 4.84 -7.78
C ALA A 30 -0.38 4.68 -6.68
N ASP A 31 0.30 3.55 -6.64
CA ASP A 31 1.40 3.24 -5.74
C ASP A 31 2.72 4.00 -6.02
N SER A 32 2.90 4.55 -7.22
CA SER A 32 4.15 5.29 -7.56
C SER A 32 4.30 6.62 -6.81
N ALA A 33 3.25 7.08 -6.14
CA ALA A 33 3.27 8.30 -5.34
C ALA A 33 3.83 8.09 -3.92
N TYR A 34 3.97 6.84 -3.47
CA TYR A 34 4.40 6.49 -2.11
C TYR A 34 5.82 5.96 -2.09
N ASN A 35 6.58 6.34 -1.06
CA ASN A 35 7.77 5.60 -0.67
C ASN A 35 7.34 4.33 0.06
N TRP A 36 8.16 3.28 -0.02
CA TRP A 36 7.92 2.02 0.65
C TRP A 36 9.03 1.74 1.66
N THR A 37 8.68 1.07 2.73
CA THR A 37 9.61 0.52 3.70
C THR A 37 8.99 -0.70 4.36
N THR A 38 9.77 -1.39 5.18
CA THR A 38 9.32 -2.51 5.98
C THR A 38 9.33 -2.09 7.45
N VAL A 39 8.30 -2.46 8.20
CA VAL A 39 8.22 -2.34 9.65
C VAL A 39 8.05 -3.72 10.26
N THR A 40 8.52 -3.91 11.49
CA THR A 40 8.46 -5.18 12.20
C THR A 40 7.71 -5.02 13.51
N ALA A 41 6.72 -5.88 13.75
CA ALA A 41 6.06 -6.00 15.04
C ALA A 41 6.88 -6.94 15.93
N VAL A 42 7.11 -6.53 17.17
CA VAL A 42 7.94 -7.24 18.15
C VAL A 42 7.20 -7.31 19.48
N ASP A 43 7.10 -8.50 20.03
CA ASP A 43 6.57 -8.74 21.38
C ASP A 43 7.44 -8.01 22.42
N SER A 44 6.81 -7.20 23.24
CA SER A 44 7.51 -6.33 24.20
C SER A 44 8.17 -7.08 25.35
N ASP A 45 7.63 -8.23 25.73
CA ASP A 45 8.10 -9.04 26.86
C ASP A 45 9.27 -9.94 26.46
N THR A 46 9.19 -10.55 25.27
CA THR A 46 10.14 -11.56 24.80
C THR A 46 11.16 -11.02 23.80
N ASN A 47 10.88 -9.89 23.14
CA ASN A 47 11.58 -9.36 21.97
C ASN A 47 11.56 -10.33 20.77
N GLU A 48 10.57 -11.20 20.69
CA GLU A 48 10.34 -12.06 19.53
C GLU A 48 9.69 -11.23 18.40
N GLU A 49 10.15 -11.43 17.16
CA GLU A 49 9.50 -10.89 15.98
C GLU A 49 8.17 -11.59 15.75
N LEU A 50 7.07 -10.83 15.75
CA LEU A 50 5.72 -11.34 15.54
C LEU A 50 5.34 -11.35 14.06
N ALA A 51 5.62 -10.23 13.37
CA ALA A 51 5.29 -10.07 11.96
C ALA A 51 6.10 -8.96 11.31
N THR A 52 6.19 -9.01 9.97
CA THR A 52 6.84 -7.99 9.13
C THR A 52 5.85 -7.49 8.09
N VAL A 53 5.74 -6.16 7.94
CA VAL A 53 4.80 -5.51 7.03
C VAL A 53 5.53 -4.58 6.07
N ASP A 54 5.28 -4.73 4.77
CA ASP A 54 5.70 -3.78 3.76
C ASP A 54 4.70 -2.63 3.68
N VAL A 55 5.12 -1.42 4.00
CA VAL A 55 4.24 -0.27 4.15
C VAL A 55 4.52 0.84 3.17
N ARG A 56 3.44 1.42 2.63
CA ARG A 56 3.47 2.73 1.97
C ARG A 56 3.60 3.82 3.02
N ILE A 57 4.42 4.83 2.77
CA ILE A 57 4.64 5.94 3.70
C ILE A 57 3.72 7.11 3.38
N ALA A 58 2.92 7.53 4.35
CA ALA A 58 2.07 8.71 4.31
C ALA A 58 2.58 9.78 5.30
N ASP A 59 3.63 10.53 4.91
CA ASP A 59 4.35 11.48 5.77
C ASP A 59 3.91 12.95 5.60
N ASN A 60 3.03 13.23 4.65
CA ASN A 60 2.53 14.58 4.40
C ASN A 60 1.00 14.67 4.39
N GLY A 61 0.47 15.91 4.48
CA GLY A 61 -0.97 16.12 4.63
C GLY A 61 -1.81 15.56 3.49
N SER A 62 -1.32 15.58 2.25
CA SER A 62 -2.05 15.05 1.08
C SER A 62 -2.12 13.53 1.12
N LEU A 63 -0.99 12.87 1.39
CA LEU A 63 -0.91 11.39 1.48
C LEU A 63 -1.74 10.89 2.67
N ARG A 64 -1.63 11.54 3.84
CA ARG A 64 -2.46 11.18 5.00
C ARG A 64 -3.97 11.39 4.76
N TYR A 65 -4.36 12.42 4.01
CA TYR A 65 -5.77 12.64 3.65
C TYR A 65 -6.29 11.58 2.69
N THR A 66 -5.48 11.15 1.73
CA THR A 66 -5.84 10.10 0.76
C THR A 66 -5.89 8.73 1.45
N GLY A 67 -4.86 8.40 2.23
CA GLY A 67 -4.75 7.10 2.89
C GLY A 67 -4.97 5.95 1.92
N LEU A 68 -5.73 4.95 2.35
CA LEU A 68 -6.11 3.79 1.56
C LEU A 68 -7.40 3.98 0.73
N SER A 69 -8.02 5.19 0.72
CA SER A 69 -9.32 5.44 0.06
C SER A 69 -9.35 5.11 -1.45
N ASN A 70 -8.19 5.09 -2.12
CA ASN A 70 -8.06 4.75 -3.53
C ASN A 70 -7.45 3.36 -3.75
N THR A 71 -7.32 2.57 -2.69
CA THR A 71 -6.80 1.20 -2.72
C THR A 71 -7.97 0.23 -2.77
N THR A 72 -7.90 -0.78 -3.63
CA THR A 72 -8.96 -1.79 -3.78
C THR A 72 -8.77 -2.98 -2.87
N SER A 73 -7.52 -3.28 -2.49
CA SER A 73 -7.15 -4.33 -1.55
C SER A 73 -5.70 -4.13 -1.10
N LEU A 74 -5.34 -4.71 0.04
CA LEU A 74 -3.96 -4.89 0.49
C LEU A 74 -3.54 -6.35 0.26
N GLY A 75 -2.25 -6.57 0.02
CA GLY A 75 -1.64 -7.90 0.14
C GLY A 75 -1.60 -8.35 1.60
N GLU A 76 -1.37 -9.63 1.83
CA GLU A 76 -1.39 -10.26 3.17
C GLU A 76 -0.45 -9.56 4.17
N ASN A 77 0.74 -9.12 3.72
CA ASN A 77 1.73 -8.42 4.53
C ASN A 77 1.98 -6.99 4.02
N GLU A 78 0.97 -6.35 3.44
CA GLU A 78 1.03 -4.96 3.00
C GLU A 78 0.25 -4.05 3.93
N GLY A 79 0.69 -2.78 4.02
CA GLY A 79 0.01 -1.78 4.83
C GLY A 79 0.33 -0.36 4.43
N MET A 80 -0.11 0.58 5.28
CA MET A 80 0.24 1.99 5.18
C MET A 80 0.65 2.53 6.54
N LEU A 81 1.82 3.18 6.58
CA LEU A 81 2.32 3.87 7.77
C LEU A 81 2.13 5.38 7.61
N PHE A 82 1.25 5.93 8.44
CA PHE A 82 1.03 7.37 8.56
C PHE A 82 2.02 7.93 9.58
N ILE A 83 2.72 9.00 9.20
CA ILE A 83 3.70 9.66 10.05
C ILE A 83 3.23 11.08 10.34
N HIS A 84 2.97 11.37 11.60
CA HIS A 84 2.63 12.71 12.07
C HIS A 84 3.87 13.49 12.52
N ASN A 85 3.80 14.82 12.48
CA ASN A 85 4.93 15.68 12.89
C ASN A 85 5.25 15.57 14.39
N SER A 86 4.26 15.23 15.19
CA SER A 86 4.39 15.06 16.64
C SER A 86 3.40 14.01 17.13
N GLU A 87 3.69 13.45 18.28
CA GLU A 87 2.72 12.64 19.00
C GLU A 87 1.51 13.49 19.40
N GLY A 88 0.32 12.92 19.30
CA GLY A 88 -0.93 13.59 19.60
C GLY A 88 -2.12 12.63 19.52
N ARG A 89 -3.31 13.14 19.82
CA ARG A 89 -4.54 12.37 19.66
C ARG A 89 -5.10 12.59 18.26
N TYR A 90 -5.12 11.52 17.47
CA TYR A 90 -5.62 11.54 16.10
C TYR A 90 -6.89 10.72 15.96
N GLY A 91 -7.62 10.95 14.85
CA GLY A 91 -8.83 10.22 14.51
C GLY A 91 -8.82 9.81 13.04
N TYR A 92 -9.12 8.55 12.80
CA TYR A 92 -9.19 7.92 11.50
C TYR A 92 -10.62 7.49 11.18
N VAL A 93 -10.98 7.47 9.92
CA VAL A 93 -12.33 7.15 9.45
C VAL A 93 -12.26 6.26 8.20
N MET A 94 -13.25 5.41 8.01
CA MET A 94 -13.34 4.46 6.88
C MET A 94 -13.91 5.10 5.60
N ARG A 95 -13.61 6.39 5.37
CA ARG A 95 -14.14 7.12 4.22
C ARG A 95 -13.67 6.53 2.88
N ASN A 96 -14.63 6.09 2.07
CA ASN A 96 -14.39 5.46 0.75
C ASN A 96 -13.49 4.22 0.81
N MET A 97 -13.48 3.52 1.93
CA MET A 97 -12.78 2.27 2.06
C MET A 97 -13.57 1.14 1.40
N ALA A 98 -12.88 0.27 0.68
CA ALA A 98 -13.47 -0.87 -0.02
C ALA A 98 -13.36 -2.18 0.77
N PHE A 99 -12.57 -2.20 1.86
CA PHE A 99 -12.25 -3.38 2.67
C PHE A 99 -12.01 -2.98 4.12
N ALA A 100 -12.16 -3.97 5.01
CA ALA A 100 -11.91 -3.82 6.44
C ALA A 100 -10.40 -3.82 6.75
N ILE A 101 -10.00 -3.13 7.82
CA ILE A 101 -8.59 -2.98 8.24
C ILE A 101 -8.47 -2.99 9.76
N ASP A 102 -7.25 -3.27 10.24
CA ASP A 102 -6.82 -2.90 11.58
C ASP A 102 -6.14 -1.53 11.53
N ILE A 103 -6.46 -0.67 12.50
CA ILE A 103 -5.88 0.66 12.69
C ILE A 103 -5.09 0.65 14.00
N VAL A 104 -3.77 0.68 13.90
CA VAL A 104 -2.83 0.55 15.03
C VAL A 104 -2.20 1.90 15.32
N PHE A 105 -2.46 2.48 16.48
CA PHE A 105 -1.84 3.71 16.96
C PHE A 105 -0.54 3.40 17.68
N ILE A 106 0.53 4.15 17.38
CA ILE A 106 1.88 3.88 17.85
C ILE A 106 2.49 5.19 18.34
N ASN A 107 3.03 5.21 19.56
CA ASN A 107 3.66 6.38 20.15
C ASN A 107 5.03 6.71 19.49
N ALA A 108 5.70 7.76 19.95
CA ALA A 108 6.99 8.19 19.41
C ALA A 108 8.12 7.18 19.65
N ASP A 109 8.01 6.34 20.67
CA ASP A 109 8.99 5.31 21.03
C ASP A 109 8.77 3.99 20.28
N GLY A 110 7.65 3.90 19.53
CA GLY A 110 7.29 2.73 18.74
C GLY A 110 6.35 1.76 19.44
N GLU A 111 5.85 2.07 20.64
CA GLU A 111 4.93 1.25 21.40
C GLU A 111 3.50 1.41 20.88
N ILE A 112 2.77 0.31 20.76
CA ILE A 112 1.37 0.28 20.36
C ILE A 112 0.50 0.76 21.52
N THR A 113 -0.28 1.81 21.28
CA THR A 113 -1.14 2.43 22.30
C THR A 113 -2.61 2.06 22.17
N THR A 114 -3.05 1.69 20.98
CA THR A 114 -4.45 1.33 20.72
C THR A 114 -4.55 0.59 19.39
N ILE A 115 -5.37 -0.45 19.35
CA ILE A 115 -5.72 -1.21 18.15
C ILE A 115 -7.23 -1.11 17.95
N HIS A 116 -7.65 -0.82 16.71
CA HIS A 116 -9.04 -0.88 16.29
C HIS A 116 -9.20 -1.79 15.08
N HIS A 117 -10.29 -2.56 15.08
CA HIS A 117 -10.77 -3.30 13.89
C HIS A 117 -11.90 -2.50 13.28
N ALA A 118 -11.75 -2.13 12.00
CA ALA A 118 -12.64 -1.19 11.33
C ALA A 118 -13.22 -1.80 10.04
N GLU A 119 -14.54 -1.74 9.92
CA GLU A 119 -15.27 -2.22 8.75
C GLU A 119 -15.54 -1.08 7.74
N PRO A 120 -15.70 -1.37 6.44
CA PRO A 120 -15.93 -0.34 5.42
C PRO A 120 -17.13 0.56 5.67
N ASP A 121 -18.18 0.01 6.27
CA ASP A 121 -19.45 0.70 6.54
C ASP A 121 -19.48 1.43 7.89
N ASP A 122 -18.37 1.41 8.64
CA ASP A 122 -18.27 2.14 9.90
C ASP A 122 -18.26 3.66 9.66
N ASP A 123 -19.20 4.36 10.28
CA ASP A 123 -19.28 5.83 10.32
C ASP A 123 -18.61 6.42 11.58
N ALA A 124 -17.98 5.57 12.39
CA ALA A 124 -17.24 5.97 13.58
C ALA A 124 -15.94 6.72 13.25
N THR A 125 -15.45 7.46 14.24
CA THR A 125 -14.07 7.98 14.25
C THR A 125 -13.25 7.15 15.22
N PHE A 126 -12.30 6.38 14.70
CA PHE A 126 -11.35 5.57 15.46
C PHE A 126 -10.26 6.49 16.02
N ARG A 127 -10.14 6.57 17.33
CA ARG A 127 -9.24 7.53 18.00
C ARG A 127 -8.19 6.82 18.83
N GLY A 128 -6.95 7.33 18.72
CA GLY A 128 -5.84 6.87 19.55
C GLY A 128 -4.80 7.98 19.72
N THR A 129 -3.83 7.75 20.59
CA THR A 129 -2.67 8.63 20.79
C THR A 129 -1.46 8.00 20.13
N GLY A 130 -0.76 8.75 19.29
CA GLY A 130 0.42 8.25 18.60
C GLY A 130 1.15 9.33 17.82
N LYS A 131 2.37 9.03 17.42
CA LYS A 131 3.09 9.74 16.36
C LYS A 131 2.89 9.06 15.02
N TYR A 132 2.68 7.75 15.06
CA TYR A 132 2.45 6.92 13.88
C TYR A 132 1.10 6.22 13.96
N VAL A 133 0.54 5.91 12.79
CA VAL A 133 -0.61 5.01 12.67
C VAL A 133 -0.31 4.01 11.56
N LEU A 134 -0.45 2.73 11.86
CA LEU A 134 -0.28 1.65 10.90
C LEU A 134 -1.65 1.07 10.54
N GLU A 135 -1.98 1.07 9.25
CA GLU A 135 -3.15 0.38 8.72
C GLU A 135 -2.71 -0.90 8.02
N VAL A 136 -3.29 -2.04 8.40
CA VAL A 136 -3.00 -3.38 7.89
C VAL A 136 -4.31 -4.12 7.57
N PRO A 137 -4.28 -5.27 6.89
CA PRO A 137 -5.48 -6.07 6.64
C PRO A 137 -6.24 -6.36 7.95
N TYR A 138 -7.55 -6.51 7.83
CA TYR A 138 -8.43 -6.83 8.95
C TYR A 138 -8.02 -8.12 9.66
N GLU A 139 -8.07 -8.12 10.99
CA GLU A 139 -7.62 -9.23 11.86
C GLU A 139 -6.11 -9.56 11.76
N TYR A 140 -5.31 -8.76 11.03
CA TYR A 140 -3.87 -8.96 10.93
C TYR A 140 -3.19 -8.97 12.31
N THR A 141 -3.59 -8.05 13.19
CA THR A 141 -3.04 -7.98 14.54
C THR A 141 -3.41 -9.22 15.35
N THR A 142 -4.65 -9.67 15.28
CA THR A 142 -5.13 -10.89 15.95
C THR A 142 -4.41 -12.15 15.45
N ASP A 143 -4.30 -12.31 14.13
CA ASP A 143 -3.69 -13.49 13.51
C ASP A 143 -2.20 -13.60 13.82
N ASN A 144 -1.52 -12.48 13.98
CA ASN A 144 -0.10 -12.41 14.31
C ASN A 144 0.18 -12.20 15.83
N ARG A 145 -0.86 -12.21 16.67
CA ARG A 145 -0.74 -12.02 18.13
C ARG A 145 -0.08 -10.71 18.53
N ILE A 146 -0.35 -9.65 17.76
CA ILE A 146 0.11 -8.29 18.04
C ILE A 146 -0.91 -7.64 18.97
N GLU A 147 -0.47 -7.13 20.10
CA GLU A 147 -1.30 -6.56 21.17
C GLU A 147 -0.89 -5.13 21.50
N GLU A 148 -1.74 -4.43 22.28
CA GLU A 148 -1.32 -3.15 22.87
C GLU A 148 -0.13 -3.39 23.80
N ASP A 149 0.76 -2.39 23.91
CA ASP A 149 2.06 -2.43 24.60
C ASP A 149 3.17 -3.15 23.81
N ASP A 150 2.87 -3.90 22.73
CA ASP A 150 3.90 -4.39 21.81
C ASP A 150 4.56 -3.23 21.03
N ARG A 151 5.68 -3.53 20.35
CA ARG A 151 6.45 -2.51 19.67
C ARG A 151 6.49 -2.71 18.17
N ILE A 152 6.31 -1.62 17.43
CA ILE A 152 6.60 -1.55 15.99
C ILE A 152 7.98 -0.93 15.78
N GLU A 153 8.89 -1.69 15.22
CA GLU A 153 10.21 -1.21 14.81
C GLU A 153 10.09 -0.45 13.49
N ILE A 154 10.26 0.86 13.58
CA ILE A 154 10.19 1.78 12.44
C ILE A 154 11.63 2.18 12.07
N PRO A 155 12.03 2.10 10.79
CA PRO A 155 13.37 2.51 10.35
C PRO A 155 13.71 3.93 10.77
N GLU A 156 14.97 4.16 11.17
CA GLU A 156 15.47 5.42 11.74
C GLU A 156 15.16 6.65 10.88
N GLN A 157 15.18 6.50 9.56
CA GLN A 157 14.88 7.57 8.61
C GLN A 157 13.45 8.12 8.71
N TYR A 158 12.55 7.43 9.41
CA TYR A 158 11.14 7.78 9.60
C TYR A 158 10.79 8.10 11.07
N ARG A 159 11.77 8.12 11.94
CA ARG A 159 11.63 8.44 13.38
C ARG A 159 11.65 9.93 13.68
#